data_294e069474b8d90f42d3f566b69f7440
#
_entry.id   294e069474b8d90f42d3f566b69f7440
#
_cell.length_a   1.000
_cell.length_b   1.000
_cell.length_c   1.000
_cell.angle_alpha   90.00
_cell.angle_beta   90.00
_cell.angle_gamma   90.00
#
_symmetry.space_group_name_H-M   'P 1'
#
loop_
_entity.id
_entity.type
_entity.pdbx_description
1 polymer ?
#
loop_
_entity_poly.entity_id
_entity_poly.type
_entity_poly.pdbx_seq_one_letter_code
_entity_poly.pdbx_strand_id
1 'polypeptide(L)'
;DARLITDAELHAITTEVVRNYAGSLLPDGKNRALGSVVQNVLKLITAMGNELATPEWVTEHAHDFLAETESYPSASKIEFSKILQGWRDIQKERVNYLPLAQAVNEELRKRGVITFNEQMSLASALARDHAVVGASQRNRFRVVMLDEYQDTSHSQRVLLRSLFGEAQDPGLTVTAVGDPMQAIYGWRGATAANLQAFVEDFPLEGGSPAPKLQLTTSWRNPPEVLDLANGVSDAILGTDETKRAVAPLAPRPGADAGDVTLGFFGTQAEEIEFVADELAKTYAQAQEAEEPFSAATLVRKNKHSQLIAAALEARGVPYEIVGLGGLLDVPEVADTVAVATMLVRPDDTAAALRVLGGPAVGLGLADLRALASRANNLRGAEEHRENTQRISDPYAHLVSQLEDAIAQADDIKARTDRPEGLTDALADLGEPERYSEEGLQRMRDTAAKLRWLRTHSLGKRLSDLFADIIHVFGIRTEVLSRHSATGAVHLDRLLEEVANYPGAGLDGLLDYFELAREHEDSLTPGAVTVKDDRAQIMTAHKAKGLEWDTVAVLHADSETYKPKTETFLTFVQFLPTETYGDPEIFPEFGEVDTRTDYQRAGEA
;
A
#
# COMPACT_ATOMS: atom_id res chain seq x y z
N ASP A 1 6.57 14.43 -23.98
CA ASP A 1 5.76 13.32 -23.42
C ASP A 1 6.41 12.90 -22.10
N ALA A 2 5.72 13.13 -20.99
CA ALA A 2 6.20 12.71 -19.68
C ALA A 2 5.95 11.19 -19.50
N ARG A 3 6.92 10.49 -18.88
CA ARG A 3 6.79 9.07 -18.54
C ARG A 3 6.07 8.93 -17.20
N LEU A 4 5.11 8.03 -17.13
CA LEU A 4 4.46 7.67 -15.87
C LEU A 4 5.43 6.90 -14.98
N ILE A 5 5.48 7.24 -13.69
CA ILE A 5 6.32 6.57 -12.68
C ILE A 5 5.46 5.89 -11.62
N THR A 6 6.06 4.90 -10.96
CA THR A 6 5.46 4.16 -9.85
C THR A 6 5.66 4.89 -8.51
N ASP A 7 4.95 4.45 -7.47
CA ASP A 7 5.08 5.00 -6.13
C ASP A 7 6.47 4.74 -5.53
N ALA A 8 7.09 3.59 -5.82
CA ALA A 8 8.46 3.28 -5.40
C ALA A 8 9.48 4.21 -6.05
N GLU A 9 9.33 4.49 -7.36
CA GLU A 9 10.21 5.43 -8.07
C GLU A 9 10.02 6.87 -7.54
N LEU A 10 8.78 7.28 -7.28
CA LEU A 10 8.47 8.56 -6.67
C LEU A 10 9.12 8.67 -5.28
N HIS A 11 9.05 7.61 -4.47
CA HIS A 11 9.67 7.57 -3.14
C HIS A 11 11.21 7.71 -3.23
N ALA A 12 11.85 7.03 -4.18
CA ALA A 12 13.29 7.13 -4.40
C ALA A 12 13.70 8.57 -4.78
N ILE A 13 12.99 9.20 -5.73
CA ILE A 13 13.22 10.59 -6.15
C ILE A 13 13.02 11.55 -4.97
N THR A 14 11.94 11.38 -4.21
CA THR A 14 11.66 12.22 -3.04
C THR A 14 12.74 12.07 -1.97
N THR A 15 13.21 10.85 -1.72
CA THR A 15 14.31 10.60 -0.78
C THR A 15 15.58 11.33 -1.20
N GLU A 16 15.92 11.29 -2.48
CA GLU A 16 17.09 12.03 -3.02
C GLU A 16 16.94 13.55 -2.84
N VAL A 17 15.75 14.09 -3.17
CA VAL A 17 15.47 15.53 -3.00
C VAL A 17 15.56 15.94 -1.53
N VAL A 18 14.94 15.20 -0.61
CA VAL A 18 14.97 15.50 0.83
C VAL A 18 16.37 15.41 1.40
N ARG A 19 17.17 14.41 0.99
CA ARG A 19 18.55 14.24 1.43
C ARG A 19 19.45 15.39 0.99
N ASN A 20 19.24 15.92 -0.21
CA ASN A 20 20.03 17.01 -0.79
C ASN A 20 19.49 18.42 -0.46
N TYR A 21 18.38 18.51 0.30
CA TYR A 21 17.77 19.79 0.61
C TYR A 21 18.61 20.61 1.59
N ALA A 22 19.04 21.80 1.19
CA ALA A 22 19.90 22.69 1.98
C ALA A 22 19.16 23.63 2.92
N GLY A 23 17.80 23.66 2.86
CA GLY A 23 16.98 24.51 3.70
C GLY A 23 16.76 23.94 5.10
N SER A 24 16.25 24.78 6.03
CA SER A 24 15.84 24.31 7.35
C SER A 24 14.55 23.49 7.25
N LEU A 25 14.56 22.25 7.75
CA LEU A 25 13.39 21.38 7.74
C LEU A 25 12.43 21.65 8.92
N LEU A 26 12.94 22.19 10.02
CA LEU A 26 12.18 22.34 11.26
C LEU A 26 12.62 23.57 12.04
N PRO A 27 11.72 24.55 12.26
CA PRO A 27 12.01 25.71 13.10
C PRO A 27 12.19 25.38 14.57
N ASP A 28 11.71 24.21 15.03
CA ASP A 28 11.72 23.79 16.45
C ASP A 28 12.94 22.95 16.85
N GLY A 29 13.87 22.72 15.92
CA GLY A 29 15.09 21.93 16.17
C GLY A 29 14.87 20.45 16.47
N LYS A 30 13.64 19.91 16.27
CA LYS A 30 13.38 18.48 16.45
C LYS A 30 13.92 17.68 15.28
N ASN A 31 14.81 16.73 15.54
CA ASN A 31 15.27 15.78 14.53
C ASN A 31 14.13 14.84 14.14
N ARG A 32 13.79 14.81 12.86
CA ARG A 32 12.90 13.81 12.26
C ARG A 32 13.71 12.78 11.50
N ALA A 33 13.30 11.52 11.57
CA ALA A 33 13.89 10.49 10.72
C ALA A 33 13.63 10.80 9.24
N LEU A 34 14.63 10.58 8.38
CA LEU A 34 14.53 10.84 6.94
C LEU A 34 13.28 10.22 6.32
N GLY A 35 13.01 8.94 6.63
CA GLY A 35 11.83 8.23 6.13
C GLY A 35 10.51 8.89 6.53
N SER A 36 10.40 9.44 7.75
CA SER A 36 9.19 10.17 8.18
C SER A 36 8.98 11.47 7.40
N VAL A 37 10.07 12.19 7.10
CA VAL A 37 10.00 13.42 6.29
C VAL A 37 9.55 13.08 4.88
N VAL A 38 10.17 12.08 4.25
CA VAL A 38 9.83 11.60 2.91
C VAL A 38 8.36 11.21 2.83
N GLN A 39 7.88 10.40 3.76
CA GLN A 39 6.48 9.97 3.84
C GLN A 39 5.51 11.14 3.97
N ASN A 40 5.80 12.12 4.83
CA ASN A 40 4.95 13.28 5.02
C ASN A 40 4.91 14.18 3.78
N VAL A 41 6.05 14.37 3.12
CA VAL A 41 6.13 15.14 1.87
C VAL A 41 5.33 14.47 0.76
N LEU A 42 5.47 13.15 0.58
CA LEU A 42 4.73 12.37 -0.42
C LEU A 42 3.22 12.45 -0.19
N LYS A 43 2.78 12.23 1.05
CA LYS A 43 1.36 12.30 1.42
C LYS A 43 0.80 13.71 1.24
N LEU A 44 1.59 14.75 1.56
CA LEU A 44 1.18 16.13 1.35
C LEU A 44 1.04 16.46 -0.14
N ILE A 45 1.97 16.03 -0.99
CA ILE A 45 1.88 16.19 -2.45
C ILE A 45 0.61 15.51 -2.97
N THR A 46 0.35 14.28 -2.52
CA THR A 46 -0.85 13.53 -2.91
C THR A 46 -2.13 14.23 -2.49
N ALA A 47 -2.20 14.73 -1.24
CA ALA A 47 -3.35 15.44 -0.74
C ALA A 47 -3.59 16.76 -1.51
N MET A 48 -2.53 17.55 -1.72
CA MET A 48 -2.64 18.77 -2.51
C MET A 48 -3.11 18.51 -3.95
N GLY A 49 -2.66 17.43 -4.56
CA GLY A 49 -3.12 17.02 -5.89
C GLY A 49 -4.58 16.60 -5.91
N ASN A 50 -5.02 15.79 -4.96
CA ASN A 50 -6.41 15.34 -4.85
C ASN A 50 -7.38 16.49 -4.63
N GLU A 51 -6.97 17.51 -3.84
CA GLU A 51 -7.78 18.65 -3.48
C GLU A 51 -7.56 19.87 -4.39
N LEU A 52 -6.66 19.78 -5.36
CA LEU A 52 -6.24 20.89 -6.22
C LEU A 52 -5.76 22.12 -5.42
N ALA A 53 -5.22 21.88 -4.22
CA ALA A 53 -4.76 22.92 -3.31
C ALA A 53 -3.38 23.46 -3.73
N THR A 54 -3.21 24.78 -3.67
CA THR A 54 -1.90 25.40 -3.95
C THR A 54 -1.09 25.59 -2.66
N PRO A 55 0.25 25.68 -2.74
CA PRO A 55 1.08 25.98 -1.58
C PRO A 55 0.68 27.27 -0.85
N GLU A 56 0.25 28.28 -1.61
CA GLU A 56 -0.21 29.58 -1.09
C GLU A 56 -1.48 29.39 -0.25
N TRP A 57 -2.46 28.67 -0.79
CA TRP A 57 -3.71 28.34 -0.08
C TRP A 57 -3.44 27.60 1.22
N VAL A 58 -2.58 26.54 1.19
CA VAL A 58 -2.22 25.76 2.39
C VAL A 58 -1.53 26.65 3.43
N THR A 59 -0.69 27.60 3.00
CA THR A 59 0.01 28.52 3.88
C THR A 59 -0.96 29.51 4.53
N GLU A 60 -1.89 30.07 3.77
CA GLU A 60 -2.91 31.02 4.25
C GLU A 60 -3.79 30.38 5.32
N HIS A 61 -4.38 29.22 5.05
CA HIS A 61 -5.21 28.50 6.02
C HIS A 61 -4.46 28.09 7.30
N ALA A 62 -3.20 27.69 7.17
CA ALA A 62 -2.38 27.39 8.33
C ALA A 62 -2.12 28.64 9.18
N HIS A 63 -1.87 29.79 8.55
CA HIS A 63 -1.66 31.07 9.25
C HIS A 63 -2.94 31.56 9.92
N ASP A 64 -4.09 31.45 9.26
CA ASP A 64 -5.38 31.82 9.82
C ASP A 64 -5.71 30.98 11.06
N PHE A 65 -5.54 29.67 10.98
CA PHE A 65 -5.69 28.78 12.14
C PHE A 65 -4.73 29.15 13.28
N LEU A 66 -3.47 29.45 12.98
CA LEU A 66 -2.49 29.85 14.00
C LEU A 66 -2.83 31.17 14.64
N ALA A 67 -3.33 32.14 13.88
CA ALA A 67 -3.75 33.47 14.37
C ALA A 67 -5.01 33.35 15.23
N GLU A 68 -6.02 32.63 14.78
CA GLU A 68 -7.26 32.38 15.51
C GLU A 68 -6.99 31.72 16.86
N THR A 69 -6.21 30.63 16.85
CA THR A 69 -5.90 29.86 18.06
C THR A 69 -4.94 30.56 19.03
N GLU A 70 -4.29 31.68 18.63
CA GLU A 70 -3.48 32.51 19.53
C GLU A 70 -4.34 33.29 20.50
N SER A 71 -5.54 33.66 20.11
CA SER A 71 -6.50 34.41 20.93
C SER A 71 -7.24 33.55 21.96
N TYR A 72 -7.18 32.23 21.86
CA TYR A 72 -7.87 31.35 22.80
C TYR A 72 -7.27 31.46 24.20
N PRO A 73 -8.12 31.63 25.24
CA PRO A 73 -7.63 31.77 26.59
C PRO A 73 -6.80 30.54 26.95
N SER A 74 -5.64 30.77 27.53
CA SER A 74 -4.82 29.74 28.17
C SER A 74 -5.70 29.06 29.21
N ALA A 75 -6.43 28.04 28.77
CA ALA A 75 -7.42 27.37 29.59
C ALA A 75 -6.74 26.77 30.79
N SER A 76 -7.37 26.87 31.94
CA SER A 76 -6.95 26.37 33.24
C SER A 76 -6.70 24.83 33.30
N LYS A 77 -6.71 24.13 32.18
CA LYS A 77 -6.47 22.69 32.05
C LYS A 77 -5.26 22.44 31.17
N ILE A 78 -4.17 22.02 31.81
CA ILE A 78 -2.86 21.69 31.21
C ILE A 78 -2.99 20.70 30.03
N GLU A 79 -3.96 19.81 30.05
CA GLU A 79 -4.16 18.78 29.02
C GLU A 79 -4.64 19.36 27.68
N PHE A 80 -5.58 20.29 27.71
CA PHE A 80 -6.09 20.97 26.53
C PHE A 80 -5.02 21.85 25.84
N SER A 81 -4.23 22.57 26.65
CA SER A 81 -3.12 23.38 26.13
C SER A 81 -2.10 22.54 25.34
N LYS A 82 -1.87 21.27 25.74
CA LYS A 82 -0.97 20.37 25.02
C LYS A 82 -1.57 19.89 23.69
N ILE A 83 -2.87 19.59 23.66
CA ILE A 83 -3.57 19.15 22.45
C ILE A 83 -3.55 20.28 21.42
N LEU A 84 -3.97 21.49 21.83
CA LEU A 84 -3.96 22.67 20.96
C LEU A 84 -2.56 22.99 20.43
N GLN A 85 -1.54 22.89 21.29
CA GLN A 85 -0.15 23.06 20.86
C GLN A 85 0.25 22.01 19.82
N GLY A 86 -0.17 20.75 19.99
CA GLY A 86 0.03 19.70 19.00
C GLY A 86 -0.59 20.04 17.65
N TRP A 87 -1.82 20.53 17.62
CA TRP A 87 -2.50 20.96 16.40
C TRP A 87 -1.79 22.15 15.72
N ARG A 88 -1.35 23.14 16.51
CA ARG A 88 -0.55 24.28 16.01
C ARG A 88 0.79 23.83 15.43
N ASP A 89 1.45 22.84 16.06
CA ASP A 89 2.72 22.29 15.58
C ASP A 89 2.52 21.57 14.23
N ILE A 90 1.41 20.86 14.03
CA ILE A 90 1.07 20.22 12.75
C ILE A 90 0.88 21.26 11.63
N GLN A 91 0.19 22.37 11.90
CA GLN A 91 0.04 23.44 10.89
C GLN A 91 1.40 24.02 10.48
N LYS A 92 2.28 24.30 11.44
CA LYS A 92 3.64 24.79 11.17
C LYS A 92 4.46 23.76 10.39
N GLU A 93 4.38 22.48 10.77
CA GLU A 93 5.09 21.40 10.10
C GLU A 93 4.62 21.24 8.65
N ARG A 94 3.31 21.36 8.39
CA ARG A 94 2.75 21.33 7.03
C ARG A 94 3.33 22.44 6.16
N VAL A 95 3.36 23.68 6.63
CA VAL A 95 3.95 24.81 5.90
C VAL A 95 5.45 24.57 5.64
N ASN A 96 6.18 24.01 6.60
CA ASN A 96 7.61 23.72 6.44
C ASN A 96 7.91 22.65 5.38
N TYR A 97 6.98 21.76 5.09
CA TYR A 97 7.15 20.75 4.04
C TYR A 97 6.80 21.25 2.63
N LEU A 98 6.12 22.41 2.49
CA LEU A 98 5.75 22.94 1.18
C LEU A 98 6.95 23.19 0.25
N PRO A 99 8.08 23.79 0.71
CA PRO A 99 9.25 23.97 -0.14
C PRO A 99 9.84 22.64 -0.64
N LEU A 100 9.78 21.58 0.19
CA LEU A 100 10.19 20.23 -0.22
C LEU A 100 9.25 19.65 -1.26
N ALA A 101 7.93 19.78 -1.06
CA ALA A 101 6.92 19.35 -2.03
C ALA A 101 7.12 20.05 -3.38
N GLN A 102 7.42 21.36 -3.37
CA GLN A 102 7.76 22.11 -4.58
C GLN A 102 9.04 21.61 -5.24
N ALA A 103 10.10 21.35 -4.46
CA ALA A 103 11.35 20.83 -4.98
C ALA A 103 11.20 19.44 -5.61
N VAL A 104 10.38 18.56 -5.03
CA VAL A 104 10.04 17.25 -5.62
C VAL A 104 9.32 17.45 -6.96
N ASN A 105 8.29 18.28 -7.02
CA ASN A 105 7.56 18.55 -8.26
C ASN A 105 8.47 19.16 -9.36
N GLU A 106 9.42 20.02 -8.98
CA GLU A 106 10.42 20.55 -9.92
C GLU A 106 11.34 19.46 -10.44
N GLU A 107 11.79 18.55 -9.56
CA GLU A 107 12.66 17.44 -9.95
C GLU A 107 11.94 16.45 -10.87
N LEU A 108 10.66 16.13 -10.62
CA LEU A 108 9.84 15.32 -11.51
C LEU A 108 9.74 15.94 -12.91
N ARG A 109 9.51 17.25 -13.01
CA ARG A 109 9.47 17.97 -14.29
C ARG A 109 10.83 17.94 -15.01
N LYS A 110 11.95 18.14 -14.29
CA LYS A 110 13.29 18.05 -14.87
C LYS A 110 13.59 16.67 -15.45
N ARG A 111 13.11 15.62 -14.77
CA ARG A 111 13.28 14.23 -15.23
C ARG A 111 12.28 13.85 -16.34
N GLY A 112 11.31 14.71 -16.65
CA GLY A 112 10.26 14.42 -17.64
C GLY A 112 9.37 13.26 -17.22
N VAL A 113 9.10 13.15 -15.90
CA VAL A 113 8.25 12.10 -15.33
C VAL A 113 7.04 12.68 -14.63
N ILE A 114 5.97 11.89 -14.51
CA ILE A 114 4.70 12.29 -13.92
C ILE A 114 4.11 11.12 -13.11
N THR A 115 3.47 11.42 -12.00
CA THR A 115 2.72 10.44 -11.23
C THR A 115 1.27 10.34 -11.73
N PHE A 116 0.59 9.24 -11.39
CA PHE A 116 -0.83 9.07 -11.72
C PHE A 116 -1.70 10.18 -11.11
N ASN A 117 -1.39 10.55 -9.86
CA ASN A 117 -2.10 11.63 -9.16
C ASN A 117 -1.86 13.00 -9.79
N GLU A 118 -0.63 13.32 -10.15
CA GLU A 118 -0.29 14.57 -10.83
C GLU A 118 -0.94 14.65 -12.23
N GLN A 119 -1.02 13.55 -12.96
CA GLN A 119 -1.73 13.49 -14.24
C GLN A 119 -3.21 13.87 -14.07
N MET A 120 -3.87 13.35 -13.02
CA MET A 120 -5.26 13.67 -12.71
C MET A 120 -5.43 15.15 -12.32
N SER A 121 -4.56 15.66 -11.46
CA SER A 121 -4.59 17.06 -11.00
C SER A 121 -4.40 18.04 -12.17
N LEU A 122 -3.44 17.76 -13.04
CA LEU A 122 -3.17 18.58 -14.23
C LEU A 122 -4.33 18.55 -15.24
N ALA A 123 -4.95 17.38 -15.45
CA ALA A 123 -6.12 17.24 -16.31
C ALA A 123 -7.31 18.04 -15.76
N SER A 124 -7.50 18.02 -14.43
CA SER A 124 -8.55 18.77 -13.73
C SER A 124 -8.34 20.28 -13.85
N ALA A 125 -7.12 20.75 -13.59
CA ALA A 125 -6.77 22.16 -13.74
C ALA A 125 -6.94 22.63 -15.19
N LEU A 126 -6.47 21.84 -16.18
CA LEU A 126 -6.61 22.13 -17.60
C LEU A 126 -8.09 22.26 -18.02
N ALA A 127 -8.94 21.33 -17.57
CA ALA A 127 -10.36 21.35 -17.90
C ALA A 127 -11.08 22.55 -17.24
N ARG A 128 -10.73 22.89 -16.00
CA ARG A 128 -11.29 24.03 -15.26
C ARG A 128 -10.89 25.36 -15.88
N ASP A 129 -9.60 25.52 -16.18
CA ASP A 129 -9.04 26.80 -16.59
C ASP A 129 -9.21 27.10 -18.09
N HIS A 130 -9.55 26.08 -18.90
CA HIS A 130 -9.69 26.20 -20.34
C HIS A 130 -11.01 25.62 -20.86
N ALA A 131 -12.03 26.45 -21.00
CA ALA A 131 -13.37 26.05 -21.47
C ALA A 131 -13.39 25.31 -22.83
N VAL A 132 -12.38 25.51 -23.66
CA VAL A 132 -12.24 24.81 -24.96
C VAL A 132 -12.07 23.31 -24.81
N VAL A 133 -11.47 22.86 -23.70
CA VAL A 133 -11.29 21.42 -23.37
C VAL A 133 -12.64 20.76 -23.18
N GLY A 134 -13.50 21.34 -22.33
CA GLY A 134 -14.85 20.86 -22.10
C GLY A 134 -15.69 20.88 -23.38
N ALA A 135 -15.65 21.98 -24.15
CA ALA A 135 -16.36 22.09 -25.42
C ALA A 135 -15.93 20.98 -26.42
N SER A 136 -14.64 20.68 -26.51
CA SER A 136 -14.12 19.60 -27.35
C SER A 136 -14.65 18.24 -26.94
N GLN A 137 -14.69 17.95 -25.63
CA GLN A 137 -15.20 16.66 -25.13
C GLN A 137 -16.72 16.54 -25.33
N ARG A 138 -17.49 17.59 -25.08
CA ARG A 138 -18.95 17.59 -25.35
C ARG A 138 -19.30 17.43 -26.83
N ASN A 139 -18.46 17.90 -27.73
CA ASN A 139 -18.62 17.61 -29.17
C ASN A 139 -18.38 16.14 -29.53
N ARG A 140 -17.56 15.45 -28.71
CA ARG A 140 -17.21 14.03 -28.90
C ARG A 140 -18.19 13.08 -28.22
N PHE A 141 -18.63 13.43 -27.01
CA PHE A 141 -19.50 12.61 -26.19
C PHE A 141 -20.83 13.32 -25.94
N ARG A 142 -21.96 12.62 -26.19
CA ARG A 142 -23.32 13.11 -26.00
C ARG A 142 -24.04 12.42 -24.86
N VAL A 143 -23.56 11.25 -24.48
CA VAL A 143 -24.04 10.49 -23.32
C VAL A 143 -22.81 10.12 -22.48
N VAL A 144 -22.84 10.49 -21.21
CA VAL A 144 -21.80 10.19 -20.22
C VAL A 144 -22.45 9.41 -19.09
N MET A 145 -21.94 8.23 -18.82
CA MET A 145 -22.39 7.37 -17.73
C MET A 145 -21.21 7.17 -16.77
N LEU A 146 -21.42 7.54 -15.52
CA LEU A 146 -20.42 7.47 -14.43
C LEU A 146 -20.86 6.39 -13.46
N ASP A 147 -20.06 5.35 -13.33
CA ASP A 147 -20.29 4.27 -12.38
C ASP A 147 -19.42 4.45 -11.13
N GLU A 148 -19.83 3.90 -10.00
CA GLU A 148 -19.12 3.97 -8.71
C GLU A 148 -18.75 5.43 -8.31
N TYR A 149 -19.66 6.38 -8.56
CA TYR A 149 -19.36 7.80 -8.42
C TYR A 149 -19.01 8.21 -6.97
N GLN A 150 -19.40 7.44 -5.95
CA GLN A 150 -19.00 7.65 -4.55
C GLN A 150 -17.50 7.47 -4.30
N ASP A 151 -16.77 6.84 -5.24
CA ASP A 151 -15.32 6.64 -5.14
C ASP A 151 -14.51 7.73 -5.85
N THR A 152 -15.14 8.79 -6.30
CA THR A 152 -14.45 9.91 -6.94
C THR A 152 -13.75 10.82 -5.92
N SER A 153 -12.54 11.27 -6.25
CA SER A 153 -11.84 12.31 -5.51
C SER A 153 -12.35 13.71 -5.89
N HIS A 154 -12.01 14.73 -5.09
CA HIS A 154 -12.36 16.12 -5.43
C HIS A 154 -11.79 16.53 -6.80
N SER A 155 -10.54 16.22 -7.11
CA SER A 155 -9.96 16.53 -8.44
C SER A 155 -10.71 15.87 -9.58
N GLN A 156 -11.15 14.61 -9.43
CA GLN A 156 -11.98 13.92 -10.42
C GLN A 156 -13.36 14.58 -10.58
N ARG A 157 -13.99 14.97 -9.48
CA ARG A 157 -15.25 15.74 -9.49
C ARG A 157 -15.08 17.04 -10.27
N VAL A 158 -14.04 17.84 -9.97
CA VAL A 158 -13.74 19.08 -10.67
C VAL A 158 -13.52 18.83 -12.17
N LEU A 159 -12.76 17.79 -12.52
CA LEU A 159 -12.55 17.39 -13.92
C LEU A 159 -13.87 17.13 -14.62
N LEU A 160 -14.70 16.23 -14.09
CA LEU A 160 -15.95 15.81 -14.68
C LEU A 160 -16.95 16.98 -14.79
N ARG A 161 -17.06 17.79 -13.74
CA ARG A 161 -17.88 18.99 -13.74
C ARG A 161 -17.44 19.99 -14.81
N SER A 162 -16.14 20.25 -14.93
CA SER A 162 -15.59 21.18 -15.93
C SER A 162 -15.77 20.69 -17.36
N LEU A 163 -15.73 19.36 -17.59
CA LEU A 163 -15.95 18.77 -18.90
C LEU A 163 -17.43 18.73 -19.29
N PHE A 164 -18.31 18.34 -18.38
CA PHE A 164 -19.67 17.91 -18.70
C PHE A 164 -20.77 18.55 -17.84
N GLY A 165 -20.41 19.32 -16.81
CA GLY A 165 -21.34 19.92 -15.86
C GLY A 165 -21.91 21.29 -16.26
N GLU A 166 -22.60 21.93 -15.31
CA GLU A 166 -23.09 23.31 -15.40
C GLU A 166 -24.09 23.58 -16.53
N ALA A 167 -24.85 22.58 -16.95
CA ALA A 167 -25.87 22.66 -18.01
C ALA A 167 -25.36 23.35 -19.33
N GLN A 168 -24.10 23.16 -19.65
CA GLN A 168 -23.43 23.89 -20.74
C GLN A 168 -23.85 23.44 -22.16
N ASP A 169 -24.47 22.27 -22.29
CA ASP A 169 -24.92 21.74 -23.57
C ASP A 169 -26.24 20.98 -23.43
N PRO A 170 -27.36 21.50 -23.98
CA PRO A 170 -28.69 20.86 -23.90
C PRO A 170 -28.75 19.46 -24.55
N GLY A 171 -27.82 19.17 -25.45
CA GLY A 171 -27.73 17.87 -26.12
C GLY A 171 -26.91 16.83 -25.39
N LEU A 172 -26.39 17.13 -24.19
CA LEU A 172 -25.60 16.24 -23.37
C LEU A 172 -26.45 15.61 -22.26
N THR A 173 -26.36 14.30 -22.13
CA THR A 173 -26.95 13.55 -20.99
C THR A 173 -25.83 13.02 -20.10
N VAL A 174 -25.86 13.34 -18.81
CA VAL A 174 -24.94 12.82 -17.80
C VAL A 174 -25.73 12.05 -16.75
N THR A 175 -25.31 10.85 -16.46
CA THR A 175 -25.92 10.00 -15.42
C THR A 175 -24.82 9.42 -14.54
N ALA A 176 -24.99 9.53 -13.22
CA ALA A 176 -24.12 8.86 -12.25
C ALA A 176 -24.86 7.79 -11.49
N VAL A 177 -24.18 6.70 -11.20
CA VAL A 177 -24.62 5.62 -10.32
C VAL A 177 -23.61 5.45 -9.20
N GLY A 178 -24.10 5.22 -7.99
CA GLY A 178 -23.24 4.99 -6.84
C GLY A 178 -24.04 4.69 -5.57
N ASP A 179 -23.33 4.15 -4.59
CA ASP A 179 -23.89 3.85 -3.27
C ASP A 179 -22.94 4.45 -2.20
N PRO A 180 -23.38 5.48 -1.45
CA PRO A 180 -22.55 6.11 -0.42
C PRO A 180 -22.13 5.15 0.70
N MET A 181 -22.89 4.06 0.94
CA MET A 181 -22.52 3.01 1.89
C MET A 181 -21.37 2.13 1.41
N GLN A 182 -21.02 2.19 0.12
CA GLN A 182 -19.91 1.47 -0.49
C GLN A 182 -18.69 2.36 -0.77
N ALA A 183 -18.63 3.57 -0.21
CA ALA A 183 -17.48 4.48 -0.32
C ALA A 183 -16.33 4.00 0.58
N ILE A 184 -15.46 3.14 0.04
CA ILE A 184 -14.37 2.50 0.80
C ILE A 184 -12.96 2.98 0.41
N TYR A 185 -12.85 3.93 -0.52
CA TYR A 185 -11.59 4.48 -1.01
C TYR A 185 -11.25 5.88 -0.46
N GLY A 186 -11.74 6.22 0.75
CA GLY A 186 -11.45 7.50 1.40
C GLY A 186 -9.95 7.78 1.55
N TRP A 187 -9.13 6.75 1.76
CA TRP A 187 -7.68 6.85 1.82
C TRP A 187 -7.00 7.26 0.49
N ARG A 188 -7.75 7.21 -0.63
CA ARG A 188 -7.36 7.74 -1.95
C ARG A 188 -7.96 9.12 -2.25
N GLY A 189 -8.58 9.77 -1.28
CA GLY A 189 -9.24 11.07 -1.43
C GLY A 189 -10.66 10.98 -1.99
N ALA A 190 -11.27 9.78 -2.04
CA ALA A 190 -12.68 9.64 -2.39
C ALA A 190 -13.58 10.11 -1.25
N THR A 191 -14.71 10.74 -1.59
CA THR A 191 -15.71 11.15 -0.61
C THR A 191 -17.12 10.86 -1.09
N ALA A 192 -17.94 10.25 -0.22
CA ALA A 192 -19.35 9.99 -0.49
C ALA A 192 -20.15 11.29 -0.74
N ALA A 193 -19.70 12.42 -0.23
CA ALA A 193 -20.29 13.74 -0.45
C ALA A 193 -20.33 14.12 -1.94
N ASN A 194 -19.37 13.66 -2.75
CA ASN A 194 -19.37 13.91 -4.19
C ASN A 194 -20.63 13.36 -4.90
N LEU A 195 -21.16 12.22 -4.43
CA LEU A 195 -22.39 11.67 -4.99
C LEU A 195 -23.60 12.57 -4.68
N GLN A 196 -23.65 13.17 -3.51
CA GLN A 196 -24.69 14.13 -3.13
C GLN A 196 -24.59 15.43 -3.93
N ALA A 197 -23.37 15.92 -4.13
CA ALA A 197 -23.10 17.13 -4.89
C ALA A 197 -23.35 16.98 -6.41
N PHE A 198 -23.49 15.76 -6.92
CA PHE A 198 -23.73 15.50 -8.35
C PHE A 198 -24.94 16.28 -8.89
N VAL A 199 -26.04 16.36 -8.14
CA VAL A 199 -27.27 17.01 -8.56
C VAL A 199 -27.12 18.51 -8.84
N GLU A 200 -26.16 19.13 -8.17
CA GLU A 200 -25.80 20.55 -8.34
C GLU A 200 -24.72 20.76 -9.40
N ASP A 201 -23.76 19.83 -9.47
CA ASP A 201 -22.68 19.87 -10.46
C ASP A 201 -23.19 19.64 -11.89
N PHE A 202 -24.26 18.86 -12.05
CA PHE A 202 -24.87 18.47 -13.33
C PHE A 202 -26.36 18.82 -13.37
N PRO A 203 -26.74 20.11 -13.25
CA PRO A 203 -28.13 20.52 -13.22
C PRO A 203 -28.83 20.26 -14.57
N LEU A 204 -30.14 20.18 -14.52
CA LEU A 204 -30.98 20.17 -15.71
C LEU A 204 -30.93 21.50 -16.46
N GLU A 205 -31.39 21.51 -17.72
CA GLU A 205 -31.60 22.73 -18.47
C GLU A 205 -32.46 23.72 -17.67
N GLY A 206 -31.96 24.94 -17.50
CA GLY A 206 -32.60 25.96 -16.64
C GLY A 206 -32.08 26.01 -15.20
N GLY A 207 -31.06 25.20 -14.85
CA GLY A 207 -30.32 25.29 -13.57
C GLY A 207 -30.98 24.62 -12.37
N SER A 208 -32.08 23.86 -12.59
CA SER A 208 -32.66 23.05 -11.51
C SER A 208 -31.80 21.80 -11.22
N PRO A 209 -31.70 21.36 -9.95
CA PRO A 209 -30.93 20.17 -9.59
C PRO A 209 -31.37 18.94 -10.38
N ALA A 210 -30.41 18.06 -10.73
CA ALA A 210 -30.74 16.81 -11.38
C ALA A 210 -31.61 15.90 -10.49
N PRO A 211 -32.54 15.09 -11.06
CA PRO A 211 -33.36 14.20 -10.27
C PRO A 211 -32.53 13.07 -9.64
N LYS A 212 -32.76 12.79 -8.36
CA LYS A 212 -32.20 11.63 -7.66
C LYS A 212 -33.18 10.49 -7.71
N LEU A 213 -32.78 9.38 -8.30
CA LEU A 213 -33.53 8.12 -8.33
C LEU A 213 -32.84 7.10 -7.42
N GLN A 214 -33.63 6.19 -6.85
CA GLN A 214 -33.10 5.14 -5.98
C GLN A 214 -33.50 3.76 -6.49
N LEU A 215 -32.52 2.85 -6.51
CA LEU A 215 -32.74 1.43 -6.75
C LEU A 215 -32.86 0.74 -5.40
N THR A 216 -34.10 0.49 -4.94
CA THR A 216 -34.38 -0.03 -3.60
C THR A 216 -34.58 -1.54 -3.56
N THR A 217 -34.68 -2.21 -4.72
CA THR A 217 -34.84 -3.66 -4.79
C THR A 217 -33.49 -4.34 -5.09
N SER A 218 -33.05 -5.20 -4.18
CA SER A 218 -31.88 -6.06 -4.41
C SER A 218 -32.35 -7.33 -5.15
N TRP A 219 -31.70 -7.59 -6.29
CA TRP A 219 -31.93 -8.80 -7.08
C TRP A 219 -30.96 -9.92 -6.73
N ARG A 220 -29.93 -9.61 -5.97
CA ARG A 220 -28.85 -10.50 -5.58
C ARG A 220 -29.12 -11.20 -4.25
N ASN A 221 -29.44 -10.43 -3.21
CA ASN A 221 -29.38 -10.89 -1.83
C ASN A 221 -30.73 -11.36 -1.32
N PRO A 222 -30.78 -12.45 -0.51
CA PRO A 222 -31.96 -12.91 0.17
C PRO A 222 -32.41 -11.96 1.32
N PRO A 223 -33.65 -12.09 1.81
CA PRO A 223 -34.19 -11.19 2.83
C PRO A 223 -33.35 -11.08 4.09
N GLU A 224 -32.84 -12.20 4.61
CA GLU A 224 -32.12 -12.25 5.89
C GLU A 224 -30.75 -11.51 5.79
N VAL A 225 -30.09 -11.57 4.63
CA VAL A 225 -28.86 -10.82 4.37
C VAL A 225 -29.15 -9.31 4.26
N LEU A 226 -30.27 -8.95 3.64
CA LEU A 226 -30.69 -7.54 3.56
C LEU A 226 -31.13 -6.99 4.92
N ASP A 227 -31.75 -7.78 5.76
CA ASP A 227 -32.09 -7.37 7.13
C ASP A 227 -30.85 -7.03 7.95
N LEU A 228 -29.81 -7.87 7.84
CA LEU A 228 -28.50 -7.58 8.47
C LEU A 228 -27.87 -6.29 7.89
N ALA A 229 -27.82 -6.14 6.57
CA ALA A 229 -27.24 -4.99 5.90
C ALA A 229 -27.99 -3.69 6.22
N ASN A 230 -29.33 -3.74 6.23
CA ASN A 230 -30.18 -2.60 6.62
C ASN A 230 -29.96 -2.24 8.09
N GLY A 231 -29.83 -3.23 8.98
CA GLY A 231 -29.53 -2.98 10.39
C GLY A 231 -28.19 -2.24 10.60
N VAL A 232 -27.16 -2.60 9.85
CA VAL A 232 -25.87 -1.87 9.85
C VAL A 232 -26.07 -0.46 9.28
N SER A 233 -26.80 -0.31 8.18
CA SER A 233 -27.10 0.98 7.58
C SER A 233 -27.89 1.90 8.53
N ASP A 234 -28.86 1.36 9.28
CA ASP A 234 -29.64 2.10 10.28
C ASP A 234 -28.76 2.62 11.43
N ALA A 235 -27.79 1.83 11.85
CA ALA A 235 -26.85 2.24 12.89
C ALA A 235 -25.93 3.40 12.45
N ILE A 236 -25.64 3.50 11.16
CA ILE A 236 -24.74 4.53 10.59
C ILE A 236 -25.52 5.78 10.17
N LEU A 237 -26.61 5.61 9.41
CA LEU A 237 -27.38 6.71 8.80
C LEU A 237 -28.57 7.17 9.63
N GLY A 238 -28.87 6.46 10.73
CA GLY A 238 -30.10 6.66 11.49
C GLY A 238 -31.34 6.07 10.79
N THR A 239 -32.46 6.11 11.49
CA THR A 239 -33.77 5.54 11.02
C THR A 239 -34.71 6.57 10.41
N ASP A 240 -34.32 7.85 10.37
CA ASP A 240 -35.15 8.92 9.78
C ASP A 240 -34.98 8.90 8.25
N GLU A 241 -35.96 8.32 7.56
CA GLU A 241 -35.95 8.17 6.10
C GLU A 241 -35.79 9.51 5.35
N THR A 242 -36.20 10.62 5.95
CA THR A 242 -36.12 11.95 5.32
C THR A 242 -34.71 12.52 5.32
N LYS A 243 -33.85 12.03 6.21
CA LYS A 243 -32.45 12.48 6.37
C LYS A 243 -31.44 11.49 5.81
N ARG A 244 -31.86 10.28 5.48
CA ARG A 244 -30.97 9.25 4.97
C ARG A 244 -30.48 9.56 3.55
N ALA A 245 -29.22 9.33 3.31
CA ALA A 245 -28.64 9.43 1.97
C ALA A 245 -29.22 8.39 1.00
N VAL A 246 -29.55 7.19 1.51
CA VAL A 246 -30.13 6.07 0.76
C VAL A 246 -31.24 5.39 1.55
N ALA A 247 -32.25 4.88 0.85
CA ALA A 247 -33.33 4.10 1.44
C ALA A 247 -32.88 2.66 1.78
N PRO A 248 -33.52 1.98 2.73
CA PRO A 248 -33.33 0.55 2.97
C PRO A 248 -33.60 -0.28 1.71
N LEU A 249 -32.88 -1.39 1.58
CA LEU A 249 -33.04 -2.32 0.46
C LEU A 249 -34.17 -3.34 0.77
N ALA A 250 -34.98 -3.64 -0.23
CA ALA A 250 -35.95 -4.71 -0.20
C ALA A 250 -35.52 -5.89 -1.09
N PRO A 251 -35.85 -7.12 -0.74
CA PRO A 251 -35.59 -8.27 -1.60
C PRO A 251 -36.46 -8.26 -2.86
N ARG A 252 -35.98 -8.92 -3.91
CA ARG A 252 -36.82 -9.17 -5.10
C ARG A 252 -38.08 -9.94 -4.75
N PRO A 253 -39.17 -9.75 -5.49
CA PRO A 253 -40.39 -10.57 -5.31
C PRO A 253 -40.07 -12.07 -5.52
N GLY A 254 -40.45 -12.91 -4.55
CA GLY A 254 -40.16 -14.33 -4.60
C GLY A 254 -38.71 -14.71 -4.39
N ALA A 255 -37.95 -13.88 -3.67
CA ALA A 255 -36.60 -14.23 -3.24
C ALA A 255 -36.61 -15.47 -2.33
N ASP A 256 -35.65 -16.35 -2.52
CA ASP A 256 -35.46 -17.50 -1.65
C ASP A 256 -34.93 -17.04 -0.28
N ALA A 257 -35.16 -17.85 0.76
CA ALA A 257 -34.63 -17.59 2.08
C ALA A 257 -33.11 -17.76 2.08
N GLY A 258 -32.38 -16.88 2.80
CA GLY A 258 -30.98 -16.98 3.07
C GLY A 258 -30.69 -17.48 4.48
N ASP A 259 -29.44 -17.77 4.75
CA ASP A 259 -28.96 -18.12 6.09
C ASP A 259 -27.92 -17.08 6.56
N VAL A 260 -28.14 -16.54 7.74
CA VAL A 260 -27.21 -15.57 8.38
C VAL A 260 -26.84 -16.08 9.76
N THR A 261 -25.58 -16.44 9.93
CA THR A 261 -25.03 -16.89 11.21
C THR A 261 -24.15 -15.80 11.83
N LEU A 262 -24.46 -15.39 13.06
CA LEU A 262 -23.63 -14.51 13.87
C LEU A 262 -22.87 -15.33 14.90
N GLY A 263 -21.53 -15.39 14.75
CA GLY A 263 -20.65 -16.09 15.66
C GLY A 263 -20.00 -15.15 16.67
N PHE A 264 -19.92 -15.58 17.93
CA PHE A 264 -19.19 -14.89 18.99
C PHE A 264 -18.28 -15.89 19.71
N PHE A 265 -16.97 -15.67 19.61
CA PHE A 265 -15.96 -16.62 20.03
C PHE A 265 -15.04 -16.03 21.10
N GLY A 266 -14.44 -16.89 21.92
CA GLY A 266 -13.48 -16.50 22.93
C GLY A 266 -12.09 -16.16 22.36
N THR A 267 -11.74 -16.74 21.20
CA THR A 267 -10.45 -16.56 20.54
C THR A 267 -10.59 -16.52 19.02
N GLN A 268 -9.63 -15.89 18.35
CA GLN A 268 -9.54 -15.90 16.89
C GLN A 268 -9.38 -17.33 16.32
N ALA A 269 -8.71 -18.22 17.06
CA ALA A 269 -8.54 -19.59 16.62
C ALA A 269 -9.89 -20.33 16.57
N GLU A 270 -10.74 -20.18 17.59
CA GLU A 270 -12.08 -20.77 17.59
C GLU A 270 -12.97 -20.24 16.46
N GLU A 271 -12.88 -18.94 16.16
CA GLU A 271 -13.57 -18.32 15.03
C GLU A 271 -13.13 -18.93 13.69
N ILE A 272 -11.82 -19.03 13.46
CA ILE A 272 -11.23 -19.58 12.23
C ILE A 272 -11.63 -21.04 12.05
N GLU A 273 -11.54 -21.87 13.10
CA GLU A 273 -11.93 -23.28 13.06
C GLU A 273 -13.42 -23.42 12.72
N PHE A 274 -14.29 -22.61 13.35
CA PHE A 274 -15.72 -22.61 13.06
C PHE A 274 -16.02 -22.27 11.60
N VAL A 275 -15.43 -21.18 11.09
CA VAL A 275 -15.65 -20.76 9.69
C VAL A 275 -15.10 -21.81 8.72
N ALA A 276 -13.95 -22.40 9.00
CA ALA A 276 -13.38 -23.45 8.17
C ALA A 276 -14.25 -24.73 8.16
N ASP A 277 -14.88 -25.09 9.31
CA ASP A 277 -15.84 -26.20 9.39
C ASP A 277 -17.11 -25.93 8.58
N GLU A 278 -17.66 -24.72 8.65
CA GLU A 278 -18.85 -24.35 7.87
C GLU A 278 -18.55 -24.36 6.36
N LEU A 279 -17.42 -23.78 5.94
CA LEU A 279 -17.02 -23.82 4.52
C LEU A 279 -16.74 -25.24 4.04
N ALA A 280 -16.20 -26.13 4.88
CA ALA A 280 -16.02 -27.54 4.55
C ALA A 280 -17.34 -28.28 4.35
N LYS A 281 -18.34 -27.99 5.19
CA LYS A 281 -19.70 -28.54 5.02
C LYS A 281 -20.33 -28.05 3.72
N THR A 282 -20.24 -26.74 3.44
CA THR A 282 -20.77 -26.17 2.20
C THR A 282 -20.08 -26.76 0.97
N TYR A 283 -18.77 -26.92 1.03
CA TYR A 283 -18.00 -27.58 -0.05
C TYR A 283 -18.44 -29.03 -0.28
N ALA A 284 -18.60 -29.81 0.79
CA ALA A 284 -19.07 -31.20 0.69
C ALA A 284 -20.49 -31.27 0.09
N GLN A 285 -21.40 -30.39 0.50
CA GLN A 285 -22.76 -30.30 -0.05
C GLN A 285 -22.75 -29.96 -1.56
N ALA A 286 -21.94 -28.99 -1.99
CA ALA A 286 -21.80 -28.64 -3.40
C ALA A 286 -21.26 -29.82 -4.22
N GLN A 287 -20.29 -30.58 -3.68
CA GLN A 287 -19.76 -31.80 -4.34
C GLN A 287 -20.81 -32.92 -4.45
N GLU A 288 -21.63 -33.11 -3.40
CA GLU A 288 -22.74 -34.11 -3.42
C GLU A 288 -23.84 -33.73 -4.40
N ALA A 289 -24.13 -32.41 -4.52
CA ALA A 289 -25.13 -31.87 -5.44
C ALA A 289 -24.66 -31.73 -6.88
N GLU A 290 -23.37 -31.93 -7.16
CA GLU A 290 -22.70 -31.61 -8.44
C GLU A 290 -22.92 -30.16 -8.87
N GLU A 291 -22.96 -29.24 -7.88
CA GLU A 291 -23.13 -27.79 -8.08
C GLU A 291 -21.78 -27.06 -7.91
N PRO A 292 -21.60 -25.90 -8.57
CA PRO A 292 -20.42 -25.06 -8.38
C PRO A 292 -20.28 -24.61 -6.92
N PHE A 293 -19.07 -24.67 -6.37
CA PHE A 293 -18.77 -24.13 -5.04
C PHE A 293 -18.33 -22.68 -5.16
N SER A 294 -19.12 -21.75 -4.62
CA SER A 294 -18.87 -20.31 -4.64
C SER A 294 -18.84 -19.78 -3.21
N ALA A 295 -17.62 -19.50 -2.70
CA ALA A 295 -17.47 -19.01 -1.34
C ALA A 295 -16.33 -17.98 -1.20
N ALA A 296 -16.50 -17.02 -0.29
CA ALA A 296 -15.44 -16.09 0.09
C ALA A 296 -15.28 -15.96 1.60
N THR A 297 -14.05 -15.74 2.01
CA THR A 297 -13.71 -15.33 3.38
C THR A 297 -13.06 -13.94 3.33
N LEU A 298 -13.73 -12.97 3.94
CA LEU A 298 -13.30 -11.58 3.95
C LEU A 298 -12.53 -11.27 5.23
N VAL A 299 -11.35 -10.70 5.07
CA VAL A 299 -10.48 -10.27 6.18
C VAL A 299 -10.20 -8.76 6.10
N ARG A 300 -9.89 -8.15 7.24
CA ARG A 300 -9.50 -6.72 7.27
C ARG A 300 -8.07 -6.49 6.80
N LYS A 301 -7.16 -7.45 7.07
CA LYS A 301 -5.72 -7.34 6.74
C LYS A 301 -5.22 -8.66 6.16
N ASN A 302 -4.34 -8.59 5.18
CA ASN A 302 -3.76 -9.75 4.50
C ASN A 302 -3.09 -10.76 5.45
N LYS A 303 -2.51 -10.30 6.57
CA LYS A 303 -1.89 -11.19 7.56
C LYS A 303 -2.85 -12.23 8.17
N HIS A 304 -4.15 -11.98 8.15
CA HIS A 304 -5.16 -12.92 8.67
C HIS A 304 -5.49 -14.04 7.66
N SER A 305 -5.19 -13.84 6.38
CA SER A 305 -5.50 -14.80 5.31
C SER A 305 -4.78 -16.13 5.46
N GLN A 306 -3.54 -16.12 5.99
CA GLN A 306 -2.74 -17.34 6.13
C GLN A 306 -3.33 -18.33 7.14
N LEU A 307 -3.94 -17.83 8.21
CA LEU A 307 -4.51 -18.67 9.26
C LEU A 307 -5.74 -19.43 8.76
N ILE A 308 -6.66 -18.74 8.08
CA ILE A 308 -7.83 -19.39 7.50
C ILE A 308 -7.45 -20.32 6.34
N ALA A 309 -6.46 -19.96 5.54
CA ALA A 309 -5.95 -20.82 4.47
C ALA A 309 -5.44 -22.17 5.01
N ALA A 310 -4.64 -22.14 6.08
CA ALA A 310 -4.15 -23.36 6.72
C ALA A 310 -5.29 -24.22 7.31
N ALA A 311 -6.32 -23.59 7.86
CA ALA A 311 -7.49 -24.29 8.39
C ALA A 311 -8.33 -24.95 7.28
N LEU A 312 -8.48 -24.31 6.11
CA LEU A 312 -9.15 -24.88 4.94
C LEU A 312 -8.33 -26.02 4.33
N GLU A 313 -7.01 -25.86 4.23
CA GLU A 313 -6.11 -26.90 3.75
C GLU A 313 -6.20 -28.17 4.60
N ALA A 314 -6.21 -28.02 5.93
CA ALA A 314 -6.36 -29.13 6.87
C ALA A 314 -7.67 -29.92 6.69
N ARG A 315 -8.70 -29.29 6.10
CA ARG A 315 -10.01 -29.89 5.79
C ARG A 315 -10.18 -30.34 4.35
N GLY A 316 -9.13 -30.15 3.52
CA GLY A 316 -9.17 -30.49 2.11
C GLY A 316 -10.10 -29.60 1.27
N VAL A 317 -10.46 -28.40 1.75
CA VAL A 317 -11.23 -27.43 0.98
C VAL A 317 -10.28 -26.69 0.05
N PRO A 318 -10.50 -26.71 -1.27
CA PRO A 318 -9.68 -25.94 -2.20
C PRO A 318 -9.89 -24.44 -1.94
N TYR A 319 -8.81 -23.71 -1.86
CA TYR A 319 -8.85 -22.27 -1.63
C TYR A 319 -7.91 -21.50 -2.55
N GLU A 320 -8.15 -20.20 -2.66
CA GLU A 320 -7.28 -19.25 -3.31
C GLU A 320 -7.22 -17.98 -2.47
N ILE A 321 -6.00 -17.49 -2.18
CA ILE A 321 -5.86 -16.21 -1.50
C ILE A 321 -5.67 -15.13 -2.56
N VAL A 322 -6.72 -14.35 -2.77
CA VAL A 322 -6.77 -13.29 -3.78
C VAL A 322 -5.96 -12.07 -3.30
N GLY A 323 -4.85 -11.80 -3.98
CA GLY A 323 -3.96 -10.68 -3.66
C GLY A 323 -3.19 -10.86 -2.36
N LEU A 324 -2.86 -12.11 -2.02
CA LEU A 324 -1.76 -12.38 -1.11
C LEU A 324 -0.47 -11.95 -1.74
N GLY A 325 0.27 -11.17 -0.99
CA GLY A 325 1.60 -10.76 -1.33
C GLY A 325 1.72 -10.29 -2.78
N GLY A 326 2.31 -9.15 -3.01
CA GLY A 326 2.64 -8.78 -4.38
C GLY A 326 3.54 -9.83 -5.00
N LEU A 327 3.89 -9.61 -6.23
CA LEU A 327 4.79 -10.44 -7.01
C LEU A 327 6.03 -10.88 -6.23
N LEU A 328 6.61 -9.96 -5.45
CA LEU A 328 7.85 -10.18 -4.70
C LEU A 328 7.71 -11.12 -3.48
N ASP A 329 6.47 -11.42 -3.07
CA ASP A 329 6.19 -12.34 -1.95
C ASP A 329 5.88 -13.76 -2.44
N VAL A 330 5.64 -13.93 -3.74
CA VAL A 330 5.47 -15.25 -4.35
C VAL A 330 6.75 -16.08 -4.12
N PRO A 331 6.66 -17.31 -3.58
CA PRO A 331 7.84 -18.06 -3.15
C PRO A 331 8.95 -18.18 -4.18
N GLU A 332 8.64 -18.55 -5.41
CA GLU A 332 9.62 -18.71 -6.50
C GLU A 332 10.24 -17.38 -6.95
N VAL A 333 9.48 -16.29 -6.85
CA VAL A 333 9.97 -14.93 -7.13
C VAL A 333 10.89 -14.47 -6.01
N ALA A 334 10.48 -14.65 -4.78
CA ALA A 334 11.27 -14.29 -3.61
C ALA A 334 12.58 -15.11 -3.54
N ASP A 335 12.56 -16.38 -3.94
CA ASP A 335 13.76 -17.22 -4.05
C ASP A 335 14.71 -16.69 -5.15
N THR A 336 14.15 -16.30 -6.29
CA THR A 336 14.93 -15.70 -7.40
C THR A 336 15.59 -14.39 -6.98
N VAL A 337 14.84 -13.50 -6.31
CA VAL A 337 15.35 -12.23 -5.78
C VAL A 337 16.39 -12.46 -4.68
N ALA A 338 16.20 -13.46 -3.81
CA ALA A 338 17.17 -13.80 -2.77
C ALA A 338 18.51 -14.27 -3.37
N VAL A 339 18.49 -15.08 -4.44
CA VAL A 339 19.71 -15.46 -5.16
C VAL A 339 20.38 -14.22 -5.77
N ALA A 340 19.61 -13.32 -6.40
CA ALA A 340 20.14 -12.08 -6.95
C ALA A 340 20.80 -11.21 -5.86
N THR A 341 20.16 -11.13 -4.67
CA THR A 341 20.71 -10.42 -3.50
C THR A 341 22.03 -11.01 -3.06
N MET A 342 22.17 -12.34 -2.96
CA MET A 342 23.42 -13.01 -2.61
C MET A 342 24.57 -12.73 -3.58
N LEU A 343 24.31 -12.32 -4.83
CA LEU A 343 25.37 -12.00 -5.80
C LEU A 343 26.08 -10.69 -5.46
N VAL A 344 25.39 -9.69 -4.93
CA VAL A 344 25.91 -8.32 -4.71
C VAL A 344 25.85 -7.88 -3.24
N ARG A 345 25.00 -8.50 -2.40
CA ARG A 345 24.86 -8.25 -0.96
C ARG A 345 25.12 -9.54 -0.16
N PRO A 346 26.36 -10.05 -0.14
CA PRO A 346 26.67 -11.33 0.51
C PRO A 346 26.56 -11.30 2.04
N ASP A 347 26.45 -10.13 2.66
CA ASP A 347 26.13 -9.89 4.06
C ASP A 347 24.63 -10.01 4.38
N ASP A 348 23.75 -10.05 3.39
CA ASP A 348 22.31 -10.26 3.59
C ASP A 348 22.03 -11.70 4.07
N THR A 349 21.91 -11.82 5.40
CA THR A 349 21.66 -13.09 6.06
C THR A 349 20.27 -13.64 5.75
N ALA A 350 19.27 -12.78 5.54
CA ALA A 350 17.89 -13.21 5.27
C ALA A 350 17.80 -13.86 3.89
N ALA A 351 18.37 -13.23 2.86
CA ALA A 351 18.47 -13.79 1.52
C ALA A 351 19.23 -15.11 1.51
N ALA A 352 20.39 -15.16 2.18
CA ALA A 352 21.18 -16.40 2.26
C ALA A 352 20.43 -17.53 2.97
N LEU A 353 19.78 -17.28 4.10
CA LEU A 353 19.00 -18.28 4.83
C LEU A 353 17.80 -18.77 4.00
N ARG A 354 17.14 -17.88 3.25
CA ARG A 354 16.04 -18.27 2.38
C ARG A 354 16.49 -19.26 1.29
N VAL A 355 17.61 -18.99 0.63
CA VAL A 355 18.13 -19.86 -0.44
C VAL A 355 18.69 -21.17 0.13
N LEU A 356 19.50 -21.07 1.19
CA LEU A 356 20.20 -22.23 1.75
C LEU A 356 19.28 -23.20 2.51
N GLY A 357 18.31 -22.68 3.25
CA GLY A 357 17.32 -23.46 3.99
C GLY A 357 16.09 -23.84 3.16
N GLY A 358 15.87 -23.15 2.05
CA GLY A 358 14.73 -23.37 1.14
C GLY A 358 14.89 -24.57 0.21
N PRO A 359 13.87 -24.82 -0.64
CA PRO A 359 13.82 -26.03 -1.50
C PRO A 359 14.95 -26.06 -2.54
N ALA A 360 15.53 -24.93 -2.90
CA ALA A 360 16.61 -24.86 -3.90
C ALA A 360 17.92 -25.52 -3.42
N VAL A 361 18.18 -25.55 -2.11
CA VAL A 361 19.40 -26.12 -1.51
C VAL A 361 19.08 -27.13 -0.42
N GLY A 362 18.18 -26.80 0.53
CA GLY A 362 17.65 -27.73 1.54
C GLY A 362 18.67 -28.09 2.63
N LEU A 363 19.45 -27.12 3.15
CA LEU A 363 20.36 -27.40 4.27
C LEU A 363 19.61 -27.57 5.58
N GLY A 364 20.05 -28.53 6.37
CA GLY A 364 19.59 -28.73 7.74
C GLY A 364 20.14 -27.68 8.72
N LEU A 365 19.46 -27.50 9.86
CA LEU A 365 19.85 -26.52 10.88
C LEU A 365 21.27 -26.70 11.42
N ALA A 366 21.77 -27.95 11.48
CA ALA A 366 23.14 -28.24 11.94
C ALA A 366 24.18 -27.64 11.00
N ASP A 367 23.99 -27.81 9.69
CA ASP A 367 24.88 -27.29 8.66
C ASP A 367 24.80 -25.76 8.57
N LEU A 368 23.59 -25.18 8.66
CA LEU A 368 23.40 -23.73 8.73
C LEU A 368 24.09 -23.11 9.96
N ARG A 369 24.03 -23.77 11.10
CA ARG A 369 24.73 -23.33 12.32
C ARG A 369 26.26 -23.40 12.15
N ALA A 370 26.78 -24.45 11.53
CA ALA A 370 28.21 -24.59 11.26
C ALA A 370 28.68 -23.49 10.30
N LEU A 371 27.90 -23.19 9.25
CA LEU A 371 28.17 -22.13 8.30
C LEU A 371 28.11 -20.73 8.95
N ALA A 372 27.15 -20.48 9.84
CA ALA A 372 27.08 -19.24 10.60
C ALA A 372 28.30 -19.08 11.55
N SER A 373 28.76 -20.18 12.17
CA SER A 373 30.00 -20.15 12.96
C SER A 373 31.22 -19.81 12.09
N ARG A 374 31.26 -20.30 10.84
CA ARG A 374 32.32 -19.96 9.89
C ARG A 374 32.28 -18.48 9.51
N ALA A 375 31.12 -17.91 9.23
CA ALA A 375 30.96 -16.48 8.95
C ALA A 375 31.49 -15.62 10.12
N ASN A 376 31.16 -15.98 11.37
CA ASN A 376 31.68 -15.30 12.56
C ASN A 376 33.21 -15.43 12.71
N ASN A 377 33.78 -16.57 12.35
CA ASN A 377 35.23 -16.77 12.39
C ASN A 377 35.95 -15.89 11.34
N LEU A 378 35.33 -15.70 10.16
CA LEU A 378 35.87 -14.83 9.12
C LEU A 378 35.90 -13.36 9.62
N ARG A 379 34.81 -12.87 10.22
CA ARG A 379 34.74 -11.53 10.87
C ARG A 379 35.82 -11.34 11.93
N GLY A 380 35.95 -12.29 12.86
CA GLY A 380 36.96 -12.20 13.93
C GLY A 380 38.41 -12.25 13.42
N ALA A 381 38.66 -12.88 12.30
CA ALA A 381 39.98 -12.91 11.68
C ALA A 381 40.35 -11.55 11.04
N GLU A 382 39.41 -10.80 10.51
CA GLU A 382 39.62 -9.44 9.99
C GLU A 382 39.81 -8.43 11.11
N GLU A 383 38.95 -8.41 12.12
CA GLU A 383 39.14 -7.56 13.32
C GLU A 383 40.51 -7.77 13.96
N HIS A 384 41.05 -9.01 13.95
CA HIS A 384 42.36 -9.31 14.49
C HIS A 384 43.51 -8.80 13.58
N ARG A 385 43.31 -8.85 12.26
CA ARG A 385 44.27 -8.29 11.28
C ARG A 385 44.36 -6.77 11.36
N GLU A 386 43.21 -6.10 11.43
CA GLU A 386 43.16 -4.66 11.59
C GLU A 386 43.74 -4.18 12.92
N ASN A 387 43.44 -4.87 14.02
CA ASN A 387 43.95 -4.55 15.35
C ASN A 387 45.47 -4.79 15.45
N THR A 388 46.03 -5.75 14.70
CA THR A 388 47.47 -6.04 14.69
C THR A 388 48.24 -5.01 13.85
N GLN A 389 47.65 -4.40 12.86
CA GLN A 389 48.25 -3.30 12.09
C GLN A 389 48.18 -1.94 12.82
N ARG A 390 47.21 -1.76 13.75
CA ARG A 390 46.99 -0.49 14.47
C ARG A 390 47.93 -0.21 15.66
N ILE A 391 48.74 -1.15 16.09
CA ILE A 391 49.52 -1.02 17.37
C ILE A 391 50.90 -0.38 17.24
N SER A 392 51.38 -0.01 16.05
CA SER A 392 52.77 0.43 15.88
C SER A 392 53.03 1.93 16.05
N ASP A 393 52.02 2.81 16.05
CA ASP A 393 52.23 4.27 16.22
C ASP A 393 50.97 4.95 16.84
N PRO A 394 51.10 5.56 18.07
CA PRO A 394 50.01 6.28 18.73
C PRO A 394 49.51 7.51 17.96
N TYR A 395 50.32 8.11 17.12
CA TYR A 395 49.94 9.26 16.31
C TYR A 395 49.13 8.83 15.10
N ALA A 396 49.51 7.72 14.46
CA ALA A 396 48.77 7.09 13.40
C ALA A 396 47.39 6.60 13.89
N HIS A 397 47.26 6.19 15.16
CA HIS A 397 45.99 5.81 15.77
C HIS A 397 45.04 7.01 15.93
N LEU A 398 45.52 8.18 16.32
CA LEU A 398 44.70 9.40 16.44
C LEU A 398 44.28 9.93 15.06
N VAL A 399 45.15 9.86 14.08
CA VAL A 399 44.83 10.22 12.69
C VAL A 399 43.79 9.26 12.10
N SER A 400 43.96 7.95 12.35
CA SER A 400 42.98 6.93 11.94
C SER A 400 41.62 7.15 12.60
N GLN A 401 41.55 7.49 13.90
CA GLN A 401 40.26 7.80 14.58
C GLN A 401 39.60 9.06 14.02
N LEU A 402 40.36 10.04 13.61
CA LEU A 402 39.85 11.25 12.95
C LEU A 402 39.41 10.97 11.51
N GLU A 403 40.17 10.15 10.79
CA GLU A 403 39.77 9.69 9.45
C GLU A 403 38.57 8.78 9.49
N ASP A 404 38.42 7.90 10.49
CA ASP A 404 37.25 7.07 10.72
C ASP A 404 36.00 7.91 11.12
N ALA A 405 36.17 8.96 11.93
CA ALA A 405 35.09 9.90 12.27
C ALA A 405 34.64 10.75 11.06
N ILE A 406 35.59 11.14 10.19
CA ILE A 406 35.30 11.83 8.92
C ILE A 406 34.67 10.87 7.92
N ALA A 407 35.08 9.60 7.89
CA ALA A 407 34.58 8.58 7.01
C ALA A 407 33.19 8.06 7.43
N GLN A 408 32.84 8.07 8.74
CA GLN A 408 31.49 7.83 9.24
C GLN A 408 30.52 8.95 8.88
N ALA A 409 31.04 10.13 8.53
CA ALA A 409 30.24 11.22 7.97
C ALA A 409 30.05 11.10 6.45
N ASP A 410 30.77 10.23 5.77
CA ASP A 410 30.72 10.05 4.32
C ASP A 410 30.20 8.64 4.00
N ASP A 411 28.91 8.55 3.67
CA ASP A 411 28.09 7.33 3.45
C ASP A 411 28.68 6.35 2.40
N ILE A 412 29.73 6.73 1.69
CA ILE A 412 30.40 5.93 0.65
C ILE A 412 31.36 4.88 1.24
N LYS A 413 31.98 5.15 2.39
CA LYS A 413 32.89 4.20 3.05
C LYS A 413 32.21 3.16 3.94
N ALA A 414 30.99 3.44 4.42
CA ALA A 414 30.19 2.46 5.18
C ALA A 414 29.85 1.19 4.37
N ARG A 415 29.97 1.26 3.04
CA ARG A 415 29.77 0.09 2.14
C ARG A 415 31.00 -0.78 1.93
N THR A 416 32.18 -0.34 2.31
CA THR A 416 33.44 -1.11 2.15
C THR A 416 33.80 -1.96 3.38
N ASP A 417 33.30 -1.61 4.56
CA ASP A 417 33.52 -2.35 5.83
C ASP A 417 32.29 -3.18 6.25
N ARG A 418 31.66 -3.87 5.29
CA ARG A 418 30.55 -4.77 5.62
C ARG A 418 31.06 -6.03 6.33
N PRO A 419 30.34 -6.52 7.36
CA PRO A 419 30.71 -7.76 8.01
C PRO A 419 30.48 -8.95 7.06
N GLU A 420 31.39 -9.94 7.06
CA GLU A 420 31.20 -11.16 6.30
C GLU A 420 29.93 -11.88 6.69
N GLY A 421 29.17 -12.28 5.66
CA GLY A 421 27.88 -12.97 5.77
C GLY A 421 27.97 -14.49 5.52
N LEU A 422 26.81 -15.12 5.50
CA LEU A 422 26.70 -16.54 5.18
C LEU A 422 27.14 -16.85 3.74
N THR A 423 27.00 -15.92 2.83
CA THR A 423 27.41 -16.08 1.44
C THR A 423 28.94 -16.08 1.30
N ASP A 424 29.63 -15.30 2.13
CA ASP A 424 31.10 -15.28 2.18
C ASP A 424 31.62 -16.60 2.78
N ALA A 425 30.99 -17.08 3.87
CA ALA A 425 31.30 -18.36 4.46
C ALA A 425 31.02 -19.54 3.49
N LEU A 426 30.03 -19.41 2.61
CA LEU A 426 29.75 -20.40 1.57
C LEU A 426 30.86 -20.47 0.52
N ALA A 427 31.52 -19.35 0.24
CA ALA A 427 32.69 -19.30 -0.66
C ALA A 427 33.98 -19.88 -0.02
N ASP A 428 34.06 -19.82 1.31
CA ASP A 428 35.16 -20.38 2.11
C ASP A 428 34.62 -21.17 3.30
N LEU A 429 34.36 -22.46 3.08
CA LEU A 429 33.75 -23.37 4.04
C LEU A 429 34.63 -23.74 5.23
N GLY A 430 35.93 -23.47 5.17
CA GLY A 430 36.88 -23.79 6.23
C GLY A 430 37.03 -25.30 6.44
N GLU A 431 36.74 -25.79 7.66
CA GLU A 431 36.93 -27.18 8.09
C GLU A 431 35.74 -28.05 7.62
N PRO A 432 35.93 -28.98 6.63
CA PRO A 432 34.84 -29.79 6.06
C PRO A 432 34.16 -30.72 7.08
N GLU A 433 34.88 -31.14 8.14
CA GLU A 433 34.41 -32.07 9.16
C GLU A 433 33.27 -31.47 10.03
N ARG A 434 33.06 -30.19 9.96
CA ARG A 434 31.98 -29.50 10.70
C ARG A 434 30.60 -29.63 10.06
N TYR A 435 30.57 -30.12 8.82
CA TYR A 435 29.34 -30.22 8.04
C TYR A 435 28.96 -31.69 7.81
N SER A 436 27.67 -31.93 7.58
CA SER A 436 27.25 -33.21 7.07
C SER A 436 27.79 -33.44 5.64
N GLU A 437 28.00 -34.71 5.24
CA GLU A 437 28.51 -35.03 3.89
C GLU A 437 27.59 -34.44 2.81
N GLU A 438 26.30 -34.64 2.96
CA GLU A 438 25.27 -34.12 2.04
C GLU A 438 25.22 -32.58 2.06
N GLY A 439 25.22 -31.96 3.24
CA GLY A 439 25.22 -30.50 3.39
C GLY A 439 26.46 -29.86 2.77
N LEU A 440 27.63 -30.47 2.97
CA LEU A 440 28.90 -30.02 2.35
C LEU A 440 28.85 -30.05 0.82
N GLN A 441 28.29 -31.12 0.26
CA GLN A 441 28.13 -31.24 -1.20
C GLN A 441 27.17 -30.17 -1.73
N ARG A 442 26.00 -30.00 -1.12
CA ARG A 442 25.01 -28.95 -1.48
C ARG A 442 25.59 -27.55 -1.40
N MET A 443 26.37 -27.24 -0.37
CA MET A 443 27.05 -25.96 -0.22
C MET A 443 28.09 -25.71 -1.33
N ARG A 444 28.89 -26.73 -1.68
CA ARG A 444 29.86 -26.64 -2.78
C ARG A 444 29.19 -26.40 -4.13
N ASP A 445 28.10 -27.09 -4.40
CA ASP A 445 27.32 -26.94 -5.63
C ASP A 445 26.70 -25.54 -5.70
N THR A 446 26.15 -25.05 -4.58
CA THR A 446 25.60 -23.67 -4.49
C THR A 446 26.69 -22.62 -4.69
N ALA A 447 27.83 -22.78 -4.05
CA ALA A 447 28.98 -21.88 -4.23
C ALA A 447 29.47 -21.85 -5.69
N ALA A 448 29.46 -23.01 -6.37
CA ALA A 448 29.82 -23.10 -7.78
C ALA A 448 28.80 -22.38 -8.68
N LYS A 449 27.50 -22.53 -8.42
CA LYS A 449 26.41 -21.82 -9.12
C LYS A 449 26.54 -20.30 -8.96
N LEU A 450 26.72 -19.79 -7.74
CA LEU A 450 26.89 -18.35 -7.47
C LEU A 450 28.16 -17.80 -8.14
N ARG A 451 29.27 -18.55 -8.11
CA ARG A 451 30.51 -18.17 -8.80
C ARG A 451 30.31 -18.10 -10.30
N TRP A 452 29.60 -19.06 -10.87
CA TRP A 452 29.29 -19.07 -12.29
C TRP A 452 28.47 -17.84 -12.69
N LEU A 453 27.42 -17.51 -11.94
CA LEU A 453 26.57 -16.34 -12.17
C LEU A 453 27.39 -15.03 -12.08
N ARG A 454 28.24 -14.90 -11.06
CA ARG A 454 29.10 -13.71 -10.92
C ARG A 454 30.05 -13.55 -12.12
N THR A 455 30.60 -14.64 -12.63
CA THR A 455 31.59 -14.60 -13.72
C THR A 455 30.93 -14.38 -15.08
N HIS A 456 29.76 -14.99 -15.33
CA HIS A 456 29.19 -15.05 -16.68
C HIS A 456 27.94 -14.19 -16.87
N SER A 457 27.23 -13.83 -15.78
CA SER A 457 25.91 -13.20 -15.89
C SER A 457 25.81 -11.83 -15.25
N LEU A 458 26.64 -11.49 -14.26
CA LEU A 458 26.55 -10.24 -13.52
C LEU A 458 26.74 -8.98 -14.41
N GLY A 459 27.49 -9.09 -15.50
CA GLY A 459 27.69 -8.03 -16.48
C GLY A 459 26.68 -7.96 -17.62
N LYS A 460 25.68 -8.87 -17.65
CA LYS A 460 24.63 -8.87 -18.66
C LYS A 460 23.54 -7.85 -18.34
N ARG A 461 22.52 -7.75 -19.22
CA ARG A 461 21.28 -7.03 -18.90
C ARG A 461 20.61 -7.70 -17.70
N LEU A 462 19.89 -6.93 -16.89
CA LEU A 462 19.24 -7.46 -15.70
C LEU A 462 18.23 -8.58 -16.02
N SER A 463 17.47 -8.47 -17.09
CA SER A 463 16.54 -9.54 -17.56
C SER A 463 17.28 -10.84 -17.88
N ASP A 464 18.44 -10.75 -18.54
CA ASP A 464 19.24 -11.94 -18.87
C ASP A 464 19.86 -12.56 -17.61
N LEU A 465 20.33 -11.73 -16.66
CA LEU A 465 20.83 -12.18 -15.37
C LEU A 465 19.75 -12.95 -14.59
N PHE A 466 18.52 -12.40 -14.51
CA PHE A 466 17.40 -13.06 -13.81
C PHE A 466 16.97 -14.35 -14.50
N ALA A 467 16.97 -14.38 -15.83
CA ALA A 467 16.73 -15.61 -16.59
C ALA A 467 17.78 -16.68 -16.30
N ASP A 468 19.08 -16.30 -16.23
CA ASP A 468 20.18 -17.20 -15.86
C ASP A 468 20.02 -17.71 -14.42
N ILE A 469 19.64 -16.86 -13.46
CA ILE A 469 19.38 -17.26 -12.06
C ILE A 469 18.28 -18.34 -12.03
N ILE A 470 17.15 -18.07 -12.67
CA ILE A 470 16.00 -19.01 -12.74
C ILE A 470 16.44 -20.34 -13.33
N HIS A 471 17.27 -20.31 -14.38
CA HIS A 471 17.76 -21.51 -15.05
C HIS A 471 18.77 -22.28 -14.20
N VAL A 472 19.82 -21.62 -13.69
CA VAL A 472 20.92 -22.26 -12.94
C VAL A 472 20.45 -22.89 -11.63
N PHE A 473 19.49 -22.27 -10.96
CA PHE A 473 18.87 -22.82 -9.75
C PHE A 473 17.71 -23.75 -10.01
N GLY A 474 17.28 -23.92 -11.28
CA GLY A 474 16.21 -24.83 -11.66
C GLY A 474 14.81 -24.40 -11.18
N ILE A 475 14.63 -23.13 -10.80
CA ILE A 475 13.39 -22.62 -10.18
C ILE A 475 12.17 -22.86 -11.09
N ARG A 476 12.28 -22.55 -12.39
CA ARG A 476 11.18 -22.77 -13.34
C ARG A 476 10.82 -24.26 -13.46
N THR A 477 11.79 -25.15 -13.43
CA THR A 477 11.56 -26.59 -13.52
C THR A 477 10.81 -27.09 -12.29
N GLU A 478 11.18 -26.61 -11.10
CA GLU A 478 10.50 -26.95 -9.86
C GLU A 478 9.05 -26.47 -9.86
N VAL A 479 8.83 -25.20 -10.23
CA VAL A 479 7.48 -24.62 -10.32
C VAL A 479 6.58 -25.42 -11.26
N LEU A 480 7.08 -25.76 -12.45
CA LEU A 480 6.32 -26.56 -13.43
C LEU A 480 6.06 -27.99 -12.94
N SER A 481 6.93 -28.55 -12.11
CA SER A 481 6.75 -29.90 -11.55
C SER A 481 5.64 -30.00 -10.51
N ARG A 482 5.28 -28.87 -9.86
CA ARG A 482 4.20 -28.81 -8.86
C ARG A 482 2.80 -28.95 -9.45
N HIS A 483 2.65 -28.94 -10.78
CA HIS A 483 1.37 -29.04 -11.49
C HIS A 483 0.34 -27.98 -11.01
N SER A 484 0.82 -26.82 -10.57
CA SER A 484 -0.06 -25.72 -10.14
C SER A 484 -0.74 -25.08 -11.35
N ALA A 485 -1.95 -24.56 -11.13
CA ALA A 485 -2.69 -23.87 -12.18
C ALA A 485 -2.02 -22.58 -12.66
N THR A 486 -1.18 -21.99 -11.81
CA THR A 486 -0.46 -20.74 -12.07
C THR A 486 0.75 -20.96 -12.98
N GLY A 487 1.30 -22.20 -13.02
CA GLY A 487 2.50 -22.46 -13.81
C GLY A 487 3.63 -21.49 -13.47
N ALA A 488 4.33 -20.97 -14.49
CA ALA A 488 5.45 -20.05 -14.32
C ALA A 488 5.07 -18.56 -14.51
N VAL A 489 3.78 -18.21 -14.50
CA VAL A 489 3.29 -16.85 -14.81
C VAL A 489 3.92 -15.76 -13.93
N HIS A 490 4.20 -16.07 -12.66
CA HIS A 490 4.83 -15.11 -11.75
C HIS A 490 6.31 -14.90 -12.06
N LEU A 491 7.03 -15.93 -12.52
CA LEU A 491 8.41 -15.77 -12.99
C LEU A 491 8.48 -14.97 -14.28
N ASP A 492 7.52 -15.16 -15.19
CA ASP A 492 7.43 -14.38 -16.42
C ASP A 492 7.12 -12.90 -16.11
N ARG A 493 6.22 -12.64 -15.15
CA ARG A 493 5.92 -11.29 -14.66
C ARG A 493 7.13 -10.64 -14.00
N LEU A 494 7.90 -11.37 -13.20
CA LEU A 494 9.16 -10.86 -12.64
C LEU A 494 10.13 -10.43 -13.74
N LEU A 495 10.30 -11.23 -14.79
CA LEU A 495 11.18 -10.87 -15.91
C LEU A 495 10.71 -9.62 -16.66
N GLU A 496 9.39 -9.41 -16.79
CA GLU A 496 8.83 -8.18 -17.34
C GLU A 496 9.14 -6.96 -16.46
N GLU A 497 8.94 -7.06 -15.13
CA GLU A 497 9.26 -5.99 -14.19
C GLU A 497 10.76 -5.64 -14.23
N VAL A 498 11.62 -6.64 -14.23
CA VAL A 498 13.08 -6.45 -14.34
C VAL A 498 13.46 -5.78 -15.67
N ALA A 499 12.81 -6.16 -16.78
CA ALA A 499 13.07 -5.58 -18.09
C ALA A 499 12.60 -4.11 -18.20
N ASN A 500 11.52 -3.77 -17.49
CA ASN A 500 10.94 -2.42 -17.47
C ASN A 500 11.59 -1.49 -16.43
N TYR A 501 12.47 -2.01 -15.57
CA TYR A 501 13.16 -1.20 -14.56
C TYR A 501 14.01 -0.10 -15.23
N PRO A 502 13.75 1.19 -14.94
CA PRO A 502 14.39 2.31 -15.64
C PRO A 502 15.78 2.64 -15.12
N GLY A 503 16.17 2.09 -13.96
CA GLY A 503 17.45 2.34 -13.32
C GLY A 503 18.58 1.50 -13.90
N ALA A 504 19.76 1.62 -13.31
CA ALA A 504 20.95 0.89 -13.71
C ALA A 504 21.50 0.01 -12.57
N GLY A 505 21.91 -1.20 -12.92
CA GLY A 505 22.58 -2.10 -11.99
C GLY A 505 21.66 -2.90 -11.08
N LEU A 506 22.22 -4.01 -10.58
CA LEU A 506 21.48 -4.95 -9.75
C LEU A 506 21.14 -4.38 -8.37
N ASP A 507 22.05 -3.64 -7.74
CA ASP A 507 21.82 -3.01 -6.45
C ASP A 507 20.63 -2.05 -6.48
N GLY A 508 20.55 -1.18 -7.50
CA GLY A 508 19.44 -0.26 -7.65
C GLY A 508 18.09 -0.97 -7.90
N LEU A 509 18.10 -2.10 -8.63
CA LEU A 509 16.90 -2.92 -8.79
C LEU A 509 16.47 -3.56 -7.47
N LEU A 510 17.41 -4.03 -6.65
CA LEU A 510 17.09 -4.61 -5.34
C LEU A 510 16.55 -3.54 -4.37
N ASP A 511 17.13 -2.33 -4.36
CA ASP A 511 16.59 -1.20 -3.60
C ASP A 511 15.16 -0.84 -4.08
N TYR A 512 14.91 -0.85 -5.39
CA TYR A 512 13.57 -0.67 -5.94
C TYR A 512 12.60 -1.75 -5.45
N PHE A 513 13.01 -3.02 -5.42
CA PHE A 513 12.17 -4.11 -4.90
C PHE A 513 11.87 -3.96 -3.41
N GLU A 514 12.80 -3.47 -2.60
CA GLU A 514 12.55 -3.17 -1.19
C GLU A 514 11.51 -2.05 -1.04
N LEU A 515 11.65 -0.96 -1.81
CA LEU A 515 10.67 0.12 -1.83
C LEU A 515 9.30 -0.34 -2.33
N ALA A 516 9.26 -1.21 -3.35
CA ALA A 516 8.02 -1.76 -3.87
C ALA A 516 7.29 -2.66 -2.85
N ARG A 517 8.03 -3.37 -1.98
CA ARG A 517 7.43 -4.11 -0.86
C ARG A 517 6.78 -3.19 0.16
N GLU A 518 7.36 -2.03 0.42
CA GLU A 518 6.83 -1.08 1.40
C GLU A 518 5.68 -0.23 0.86
N HIS A 519 5.71 0.12 -0.44
CA HIS A 519 4.86 1.20 -0.99
C HIS A 519 3.94 0.75 -2.13
N GLU A 520 4.16 -0.42 -2.73
CA GLU A 520 3.39 -0.91 -3.90
C GLU A 520 2.79 -2.31 -3.68
N ASP A 521 2.48 -2.67 -2.44
CA ASP A 521 1.97 -4.01 -2.10
C ASP A 521 2.81 -5.14 -2.74
N SER A 522 4.14 -4.95 -2.81
CA SER A 522 5.12 -5.88 -3.40
C SER A 522 4.94 -6.14 -4.91
N LEU A 523 4.43 -5.20 -5.68
CA LEU A 523 4.13 -5.25 -7.11
C LEU A 523 2.95 -6.19 -7.48
N THR A 524 2.37 -6.00 -8.64
CA THR A 524 1.24 -6.81 -9.11
C THR A 524 1.71 -8.18 -9.60
N PRO A 525 1.20 -9.29 -9.06
CA PRO A 525 1.51 -10.64 -9.53
C PRO A 525 1.09 -10.85 -10.99
N GLY A 526 1.62 -11.91 -11.60
CA GLY A 526 1.16 -12.34 -12.91
C GLY A 526 -0.32 -12.71 -12.88
N ALA A 527 -1.03 -12.41 -13.97
CA ALA A 527 -2.46 -12.69 -14.07
C ALA A 527 -2.74 -14.19 -13.96
N VAL A 528 -3.44 -14.57 -12.92
CA VAL A 528 -3.93 -15.92 -12.70
C VAL A 528 -5.42 -15.93 -13.03
N THR A 529 -5.86 -16.84 -13.88
CA THR A 529 -7.29 -17.07 -14.08
C THR A 529 -7.84 -17.65 -12.78
N VAL A 530 -8.68 -16.90 -12.09
CA VAL A 530 -9.39 -17.38 -10.90
C VAL A 530 -10.19 -18.61 -11.32
N LYS A 531 -9.93 -19.75 -10.69
CA LYS A 531 -10.71 -20.97 -10.95
C LYS A 531 -11.97 -20.93 -10.10
N ASP A 532 -13.10 -21.23 -10.73
CA ASP A 532 -14.33 -21.58 -10.04
C ASP A 532 -14.09 -22.80 -9.11
N ASP A 533 -15.00 -23.07 -8.21
CA ASP A 533 -14.95 -24.17 -7.24
C ASP A 533 -13.86 -24.06 -6.14
N ARG A 534 -13.57 -22.84 -5.65
CA ARG A 534 -12.63 -22.58 -4.55
C ARG A 534 -13.15 -21.54 -3.58
N ALA A 535 -12.81 -21.70 -2.31
CA ALA A 535 -12.97 -20.63 -1.33
C ALA A 535 -11.98 -19.49 -1.62
N GLN A 536 -12.48 -18.30 -1.88
CA GLN A 536 -11.65 -17.12 -2.10
C GLN A 536 -11.39 -16.41 -0.77
N ILE A 537 -10.14 -16.19 -0.41
CA ILE A 537 -9.75 -15.46 0.79
C ILE A 537 -9.20 -14.10 0.35
N MET A 538 -9.80 -13.01 0.82
CA MET A 538 -9.37 -11.67 0.41
C MET A 538 -9.72 -10.60 1.44
N THR A 539 -9.16 -9.39 1.26
CA THR A 539 -9.60 -8.24 2.06
C THR A 539 -10.95 -7.72 1.57
N ALA A 540 -11.74 -7.14 2.49
CA ALA A 540 -13.02 -6.52 2.16
C ALA A 540 -12.92 -5.48 1.02
N HIS A 541 -11.79 -4.77 0.90
CA HIS A 541 -11.55 -3.84 -0.21
C HIS A 541 -11.49 -4.52 -1.59
N LYS A 542 -10.89 -5.71 -1.66
CA LYS A 542 -10.78 -6.47 -2.91
C LYS A 542 -12.08 -7.20 -3.29
N ALA A 543 -12.97 -7.37 -2.33
CA ALA A 543 -14.28 -7.98 -2.53
C ALA A 543 -15.31 -7.04 -3.18
N LYS A 544 -15.01 -5.73 -3.24
CA LYS A 544 -15.92 -4.77 -3.85
C LYS A 544 -16.23 -5.13 -5.30
N GLY A 545 -17.53 -5.14 -5.65
CA GLY A 545 -18.02 -5.51 -6.98
C GLY A 545 -18.10 -7.02 -7.27
N LEU A 546 -17.69 -7.88 -6.32
CA LEU A 546 -17.75 -9.33 -6.43
C LEU A 546 -18.96 -9.91 -5.67
N GLU A 547 -19.30 -11.19 -5.95
CA GLU A 547 -20.43 -11.89 -5.33
C GLU A 547 -20.11 -13.38 -5.18
N TRP A 548 -20.67 -14.00 -4.14
CA TRP A 548 -20.53 -15.42 -3.82
C TRP A 548 -21.82 -15.93 -3.14
N ASP A 549 -22.06 -17.24 -3.22
CA ASP A 549 -23.20 -17.88 -2.55
C ASP A 549 -22.99 -17.93 -1.02
N THR A 550 -21.75 -18.09 -0.58
CA THR A 550 -21.39 -18.13 0.84
C THR A 550 -20.29 -17.12 1.15
N VAL A 551 -20.53 -16.24 2.12
CA VAL A 551 -19.54 -15.22 2.54
C VAL A 551 -19.33 -15.28 4.04
N ALA A 552 -18.09 -15.44 4.48
CA ALA A 552 -17.68 -15.32 5.87
C ALA A 552 -16.89 -14.02 6.08
N VAL A 553 -17.26 -13.21 7.06
CA VAL A 553 -16.52 -12.00 7.47
C VAL A 553 -15.82 -12.28 8.78
N LEU A 554 -14.49 -12.36 8.76
CA LEU A 554 -13.67 -12.67 9.93
C LEU A 554 -13.30 -11.43 10.74
N HIS A 555 -13.22 -11.63 12.06
CA HIS A 555 -12.74 -10.64 13.01
C HIS A 555 -13.54 -9.34 12.97
N ALA A 556 -14.88 -9.45 12.88
CA ALA A 556 -15.81 -8.30 12.85
C ALA A 556 -15.93 -7.66 14.26
N ASP A 557 -14.81 -7.28 14.86
CA ASP A 557 -14.71 -6.68 16.18
C ASP A 557 -14.24 -5.21 16.11
N SER A 558 -14.49 -4.46 17.20
CA SER A 558 -14.18 -3.03 17.29
C SER A 558 -12.68 -2.69 17.27
N GLU A 559 -11.80 -3.64 17.57
CA GLU A 559 -10.35 -3.41 17.51
C GLU A 559 -9.80 -3.62 16.09
N THR A 560 -10.32 -4.65 15.39
CA THR A 560 -9.93 -4.95 14.00
C THR A 560 -10.46 -3.92 13.02
N TYR A 561 -11.72 -3.48 13.20
CA TYR A 561 -12.40 -2.49 12.34
C TYR A 561 -12.50 -1.11 13.00
N LYS A 562 -11.58 -0.80 13.92
CA LYS A 562 -11.55 0.50 14.59
C LYS A 562 -11.41 1.64 13.59
N PRO A 563 -12.36 2.59 13.57
CA PRO A 563 -12.20 3.78 12.77
C PRO A 563 -10.99 4.59 13.27
N LYS A 564 -10.18 5.09 12.36
CA LYS A 564 -9.11 6.04 12.67
C LYS A 564 -9.62 7.42 12.33
N THR A 565 -9.69 8.29 13.33
CA THR A 565 -9.99 9.70 13.10
C THR A 565 -8.68 10.40 12.75
N GLU A 566 -8.46 10.58 11.45
CA GLU A 566 -7.30 11.29 10.91
C GLU A 566 -7.80 12.61 10.31
N THR A 567 -7.39 13.73 10.87
CA THR A 567 -7.86 15.06 10.48
C THR A 567 -6.69 16.00 10.15
N PHE A 568 -6.98 17.13 9.49
CA PHE A 568 -5.98 18.17 9.23
C PHE A 568 -5.35 18.76 10.51
N LEU A 569 -5.97 18.56 11.67
CA LEU A 569 -5.44 18.98 12.97
C LEU A 569 -4.38 18.01 13.51
N THR A 570 -4.44 16.76 13.14
CA THR A 570 -3.61 15.70 13.74
C THR A 570 -2.53 15.17 12.82
N PHE A 571 -2.68 15.37 11.51
CA PHE A 571 -1.74 14.85 10.50
C PHE A 571 -1.42 15.89 9.42
N VAL A 572 -0.17 15.94 9.01
CA VAL A 572 0.33 16.89 8.00
C VAL A 572 -0.35 16.70 6.63
N GLN A 573 -0.64 15.46 6.27
CA GLN A 573 -1.18 15.09 4.96
C GLN A 573 -2.68 15.36 4.77
N PHE A 574 -3.42 15.67 5.81
CA PHE A 574 -4.82 16.06 5.64
C PHE A 574 -4.93 17.57 5.51
N LEU A 575 -5.74 18.02 4.57
CA LEU A 575 -6.02 19.44 4.33
C LEU A 575 -7.37 19.82 4.94
N PRO A 576 -7.60 21.11 5.22
CA PRO A 576 -8.91 21.59 5.68
C PRO A 576 -10.02 21.24 4.69
N THR A 577 -11.20 20.95 5.20
CA THR A 577 -12.34 20.48 4.40
C THR A 577 -13.02 21.52 3.54
N GLU A 578 -12.67 22.77 3.65
CA GLU A 578 -13.10 23.81 2.71
C GLU A 578 -12.71 23.48 1.26
N THR A 579 -11.65 22.65 1.09
CA THR A 579 -11.31 22.08 -0.20
C THR A 579 -12.33 21.06 -0.70
N TYR A 580 -13.02 20.36 0.21
CA TYR A 580 -14.03 19.33 -0.12
C TYR A 580 -15.40 19.93 -0.48
N GLY A 581 -15.56 21.24 -0.41
CA GLY A 581 -16.77 21.94 -0.83
C GLY A 581 -17.97 21.83 0.13
N ASP A 582 -17.75 21.47 1.39
CA ASP A 582 -18.81 21.39 2.39
C ASP A 582 -18.42 22.13 3.69
N PRO A 583 -18.64 23.47 3.76
CA PRO A 583 -18.28 24.27 4.92
C PRO A 583 -19.19 24.05 6.15
N GLU A 584 -20.34 23.35 6.01
CA GLU A 584 -21.31 23.21 7.10
C GLU A 584 -20.99 22.13 8.14
N ILE A 585 -19.93 21.33 7.93
CA ILE A 585 -19.59 20.18 8.78
C ILE A 585 -18.72 20.58 9.99
N PHE A 586 -18.13 21.77 10.03
CA PHE A 586 -17.28 22.19 11.15
C PHE A 586 -18.01 23.08 12.14
N PRO A 587 -18.01 22.72 13.44
CA PRO A 587 -18.41 23.67 14.46
C PRO A 587 -17.44 24.87 14.43
N GLU A 588 -17.98 26.08 14.45
CA GLU A 588 -17.18 27.28 14.68
C GLU A 588 -16.37 27.07 15.97
N PHE A 589 -15.04 27.09 15.87
CA PHE A 589 -14.15 26.88 17.02
C PHE A 589 -14.40 27.85 18.18
N GLY A 590 -15.06 29.01 17.94
CA GLY A 590 -15.42 29.98 18.93
C GLY A 590 -16.49 29.53 19.95
N GLU A 591 -17.23 28.48 19.71
CA GLU A 591 -18.26 27.95 20.61
C GLU A 591 -17.80 26.72 21.45
N VAL A 592 -16.53 26.35 21.36
CA VAL A 592 -15.99 25.14 21.98
C VAL A 592 -15.41 25.44 23.37
N ASP A 593 -16.21 25.24 24.39
CA ASP A 593 -15.81 25.52 25.79
C ASP A 593 -15.31 24.29 26.56
N THR A 594 -15.51 23.05 26.04
CA THR A 594 -15.21 21.82 26.79
C THR A 594 -14.36 20.84 26.01
N ARG A 595 -13.62 19.96 26.70
CA ARG A 595 -12.86 18.84 26.11
C ARG A 595 -13.75 17.95 25.22
N THR A 596 -15.00 17.77 25.59
CA THR A 596 -15.96 16.93 24.85
C THR A 596 -16.32 17.55 23.51
N ASP A 597 -16.44 18.89 23.46
CA ASP A 597 -16.76 19.61 22.24
C ASP A 597 -15.56 19.57 21.27
N TYR A 598 -14.33 19.69 21.77
CA TYR A 598 -13.11 19.52 20.98
C TYR A 598 -12.93 18.09 20.45
N GLN A 599 -13.28 17.07 21.25
CA GLN A 599 -13.27 15.68 20.78
C GLN A 599 -14.31 15.49 19.68
N ARG A 600 -15.52 16.05 19.81
CA ARG A 600 -16.55 15.99 18.77
C ARG A 600 -16.14 16.76 17.51
N ALA A 601 -15.51 17.93 17.64
CA ALA A 601 -14.97 18.68 16.50
C ALA A 601 -13.80 17.97 15.80
N GLY A 602 -13.06 17.11 16.51
CA GLY A 602 -12.00 16.27 15.93
C GLY A 602 -12.50 14.92 15.43
N GLU A 603 -13.72 14.52 15.78
CA GLU A 603 -14.39 13.28 15.36
C GLU A 603 -15.41 13.52 14.21
N ALA A 604 -15.81 14.77 13.99
CA ALA A 604 -16.64 15.19 12.85
C ALA A 604 -15.79 15.47 11.62
#